data_943cb628b56477e7bfbace0f37a25a03
#
_entry.id   943cb628b56477e7bfbace0f37a25a03
#
_cell.length_a   1.000
_cell.length_b   1.000
_cell.length_c   1.000
_cell.angle_alpha   90.00
_cell.angle_beta   90.00
_cell.angle_gamma   90.00
#
_symmetry.space_group_name_H-M   'P 1'
#
loop_
_entity.id
_entity.type
_entity.pdbx_description
1 polymer ?
#
loop_
_entity_poly.entity_id
_entity_poly.type
_entity_poly.pdbx_seq_one_letter_code
_entity_poly.pdbx_strand_id
1 'polypeptide(L)'
;AYVLAPMALREQALVMVSANPGLRLQETGAPEIRTLAQVVNALAEQRESLQRDVEERILVAKSTLEEEKNRLAALMSELTQSVVVCNLDGRILLYNNRARLQFKALAQGPTSVSGGALIGLGRSIFSILEKNQVQHAQEVIRQRVAGGKTAMANFITTTRGGQLLRIQMVPVLAAPGEGEAAMSGYVLTVENITRSIEQEAHRDQVLHLMTEGSRSA
;
A
#
# COMPACT_ATOMS: atom_id res chain seq x y z
N ALA A 1 -60.33 8.20 23.34
CA ALA A 1 -59.35 9.22 22.96
C ALA A 1 -57.98 8.99 23.61
N TYR A 2 -57.90 8.43 24.80
CA TYR A 2 -56.63 8.25 25.53
C TYR A 2 -55.68 7.14 24.99
N VAL A 3 -56.18 6.19 24.19
CA VAL A 3 -55.42 5.05 23.65
C VAL A 3 -54.84 5.34 22.29
N LEU A 4 -55.40 6.27 21.51
CA LEU A 4 -54.99 6.55 20.11
C LEU A 4 -53.73 7.40 20.06
N ALA A 5 -53.48 8.31 21.02
CA ALA A 5 -52.29 9.16 20.99
C ALA A 5 -50.97 8.38 21.20
N PRO A 6 -50.87 7.43 22.14
CA PRO A 6 -49.63 6.64 22.30
C PRO A 6 -49.41 5.67 21.13
N MET A 7 -50.44 5.17 20.45
CA MET A 7 -50.29 4.35 19.26
C MET A 7 -49.72 5.14 18.08
N ALA A 8 -50.22 6.35 17.84
CA ALA A 8 -49.72 7.23 16.79
C ALA A 8 -48.25 7.64 17.03
N LEU A 9 -47.90 7.94 18.29
CA LEU A 9 -46.50 8.25 18.67
C LEU A 9 -45.58 7.08 18.44
N ARG A 10 -45.99 5.85 18.75
CA ARG A 10 -45.22 4.63 18.50
C ARG A 10 -44.99 4.39 17.00
N GLU A 11 -46.01 4.55 16.17
CA GLU A 11 -45.84 4.41 14.71
C GLU A 11 -44.92 5.46 14.13
N GLN A 12 -45.08 6.73 14.53
CA GLN A 12 -44.19 7.80 14.08
C GLN A 12 -42.73 7.56 14.52
N ALA A 13 -42.51 7.10 15.77
CA ALA A 13 -41.19 6.76 16.28
C ALA A 13 -40.56 5.57 15.48
N LEU A 14 -41.34 4.55 15.13
CA LEU A 14 -40.86 3.44 14.31
C LEU A 14 -40.45 3.89 12.90
N VAL A 15 -41.26 4.74 12.27
CA VAL A 15 -40.94 5.29 10.92
C VAL A 15 -39.69 6.18 11.00
N MET A 16 -39.53 6.98 12.05
CA MET A 16 -38.34 7.81 12.26
C MET A 16 -37.06 6.97 12.39
N VAL A 17 -37.12 5.84 13.08
CA VAL A 17 -35.93 4.97 13.27
C VAL A 17 -35.61 4.15 12.04
N SER A 18 -36.63 3.65 11.31
CA SER A 18 -36.46 2.66 10.26
C SER A 18 -36.45 3.22 8.82
N ALA A 19 -37.21 4.29 8.57
CA ALA A 19 -37.46 4.76 7.21
C ALA A 19 -37.09 6.22 6.94
N ASN A 20 -37.26 7.11 7.94
CA ASN A 20 -36.99 8.54 7.75
C ASN A 20 -36.43 9.18 9.04
N PRO A 21 -35.10 9.20 9.18
CA PRO A 21 -34.43 9.79 10.33
C PRO A 21 -34.72 11.30 10.53
N GLY A 22 -35.07 12.01 9.47
CA GLY A 22 -35.42 13.44 9.52
C GLY A 22 -36.85 13.74 10.01
N LEU A 23 -37.69 12.71 10.18
CA LEU A 23 -39.04 12.89 10.73
C LEU A 23 -38.95 13.35 12.15
N ARG A 24 -39.86 14.25 12.55
CA ARG A 24 -40.03 14.71 13.96
C ARG A 24 -41.38 14.28 14.48
N LEU A 25 -41.41 13.88 15.75
CA LEU A 25 -42.65 13.54 16.42
C LEU A 25 -43.47 14.80 16.70
N GLN A 26 -44.79 14.70 16.49
CA GLN A 26 -45.69 15.80 16.83
C GLN A 26 -45.86 15.91 18.34
N GLU A 27 -45.65 17.13 18.88
CA GLU A 27 -45.76 17.41 20.29
C GLU A 27 -47.23 17.66 20.69
N THR A 28 -48.10 16.67 20.47
CA THR A 28 -49.54 16.76 20.74
C THR A 28 -49.97 15.74 21.77
N GLY A 29 -51.05 16.04 22.52
CA GLY A 29 -51.64 15.13 23.50
C GLY A 29 -51.37 15.55 24.96
N ALA A 30 -51.44 14.57 25.87
CA ALA A 30 -51.20 14.78 27.31
C ALA A 30 -49.78 15.31 27.60
N PRO A 31 -49.55 16.02 28.70
CA PRO A 31 -48.25 16.64 29.00
C PRO A 31 -47.11 15.63 29.02
N GLU A 32 -47.34 14.41 29.47
CA GLU A 32 -46.33 13.34 29.49
C GLU A 32 -45.92 12.91 28.08
N ILE A 33 -46.90 12.84 27.16
CA ILE A 33 -46.65 12.47 25.75
C ILE A 33 -45.89 13.57 25.02
N ARG A 34 -46.21 14.84 25.31
CA ARG A 34 -45.45 15.98 24.74
C ARG A 34 -44.00 16.00 25.22
N THR A 35 -43.77 15.77 26.51
CA THR A 35 -42.43 15.70 27.06
C THR A 35 -41.62 14.54 26.40
N LEU A 36 -42.26 13.39 26.24
CA LEU A 36 -41.60 12.24 25.55
C LEU A 36 -41.26 12.58 24.09
N ALA A 37 -42.18 13.19 23.34
CA ALA A 37 -41.92 13.61 21.97
C ALA A 37 -40.76 14.61 21.87
N GLN A 38 -40.67 15.58 22.82
CA GLN A 38 -39.56 16.53 22.91
C GLN A 38 -38.22 15.83 23.14
N VAL A 39 -38.15 14.89 24.09
CA VAL A 39 -36.93 14.15 24.39
C VAL A 39 -36.49 13.31 23.16
N VAL A 40 -37.41 12.65 22.49
CA VAL A 40 -37.11 11.86 21.28
C VAL A 40 -36.66 12.76 20.14
N ASN A 41 -37.27 13.91 19.93
CA ASN A 41 -36.85 14.88 18.93
C ASN A 41 -35.45 15.44 19.21
N ALA A 42 -35.17 15.78 20.48
CA ALA A 42 -33.83 16.22 20.87
C ALA A 42 -32.75 15.13 20.64
N LEU A 43 -33.08 13.88 20.93
CA LEU A 43 -32.19 12.75 20.65
C LEU A 43 -31.94 12.55 19.15
N ALA A 44 -32.98 12.74 18.33
CA ALA A 44 -32.86 12.67 16.89
C ALA A 44 -31.96 13.78 16.32
N GLU A 45 -32.10 15.01 16.83
CA GLU A 45 -31.23 16.14 16.46
C GLU A 45 -29.76 15.87 16.85
N GLN A 46 -29.55 15.38 18.06
CA GLN A 46 -28.20 15.01 18.51
C GLN A 46 -27.58 13.93 17.63
N ARG A 47 -28.36 12.89 17.28
CA ARG A 47 -27.91 11.82 16.37
C ARG A 47 -27.54 12.38 15.00
N GLU A 48 -28.38 13.24 14.42
CA GLU A 48 -28.10 13.85 13.09
C GLU A 48 -26.86 14.76 13.13
N SER A 49 -26.67 15.51 14.22
CA SER A 49 -25.49 16.33 14.42
C SER A 49 -24.23 15.46 14.48
N LEU A 50 -24.24 14.41 15.30
CA LEU A 50 -23.11 13.47 15.39
C LEU A 50 -22.82 12.77 14.07
N GLN A 51 -23.85 12.39 13.32
CA GLN A 51 -23.68 11.76 12.02
C GLN A 51 -23.02 12.71 11.02
N ARG A 52 -23.46 13.98 10.96
CA ARG A 52 -22.83 15.01 10.12
C ARG A 52 -21.38 15.27 10.52
N ASP A 53 -21.09 15.36 11.81
CA ASP A 53 -19.73 15.56 12.31
C ASP A 53 -18.81 14.38 11.93
N VAL A 54 -19.33 13.15 11.99
CA VAL A 54 -18.57 11.95 11.56
C VAL A 54 -18.33 11.97 10.05
N GLU A 55 -19.36 12.26 9.26
CA GLU A 55 -19.23 12.35 7.79
C GLU A 55 -18.23 13.44 7.37
N GLU A 56 -18.28 14.62 8.03
CA GLU A 56 -17.32 15.69 7.78
C GLU A 56 -15.90 15.28 8.14
N ARG A 57 -15.70 14.63 9.30
CA ARG A 57 -14.37 14.13 9.70
C ARG A 57 -13.84 13.06 8.77
N ILE A 58 -14.69 12.17 8.28
CA ILE A 58 -14.30 11.16 7.28
C ILE A 58 -13.87 11.85 5.98
N LEU A 59 -14.60 12.85 5.53
CA LEU A 59 -14.30 13.58 4.29
C LEU A 59 -12.95 14.33 4.41
N VAL A 60 -12.72 15.01 5.53
CA VAL A 60 -11.45 15.71 5.82
C VAL A 60 -10.30 14.71 5.91
N ALA A 61 -10.46 13.62 6.66
CA ALA A 61 -9.43 12.59 6.80
C ALA A 61 -9.08 11.95 5.45
N LYS A 62 -10.09 11.69 4.61
CA LYS A 62 -9.90 11.16 3.26
C LYS A 62 -9.12 12.14 2.37
N SER A 63 -9.48 13.43 2.40
CA SER A 63 -8.77 14.47 1.63
C SER A 63 -7.31 14.58 2.06
N THR A 64 -7.04 14.61 3.37
CA THR A 64 -5.67 14.68 3.92
C THR A 64 -4.85 13.45 3.50
N LEU A 65 -5.46 12.26 3.55
CA LEU A 65 -4.80 11.02 3.13
C LEU A 65 -4.47 11.04 1.62
N GLU A 66 -5.36 11.56 0.78
CA GLU A 66 -5.12 11.70 -0.66
C GLU A 66 -4.00 12.70 -0.95
N GLU A 67 -3.94 13.83 -0.24
CA GLU A 67 -2.86 14.81 -0.35
C GLU A 67 -1.51 14.20 0.04
N GLU A 68 -1.43 13.49 1.16
CA GLU A 68 -0.21 12.80 1.60
C GLU A 68 0.23 11.73 0.60
N LYS A 69 -0.71 10.93 0.09
CA LYS A 69 -0.44 9.95 -0.95
C LYS A 69 0.13 10.59 -2.21
N ASN A 70 -0.46 11.71 -2.67
CA ASN A 70 0.02 12.43 -3.85
C ASN A 70 1.40 13.04 -3.62
N ARG A 71 1.66 13.56 -2.42
CA ARG A 71 2.97 14.07 -2.03
C ARG A 71 4.03 12.99 -2.03
N LEU A 72 3.72 11.82 -1.46
CA LEU A 72 4.64 10.66 -1.48
C LEU A 72 4.89 10.16 -2.90
N ALA A 73 3.86 10.11 -3.74
CA ALA A 73 4.00 9.73 -5.15
C ALA A 73 4.89 10.70 -5.93
N ALA A 74 4.76 12.02 -5.68
CA ALA A 74 5.63 13.02 -6.27
C ALA A 74 7.09 12.84 -5.84
N LEU A 75 7.35 12.69 -4.54
CA LEU A 75 8.69 12.42 -4.02
C LEU A 75 9.29 11.13 -4.59
N MET A 76 8.50 10.07 -4.70
CA MET A 76 8.95 8.82 -5.33
C MET A 76 9.26 8.97 -6.82
N SER A 77 8.61 9.89 -7.53
CA SER A 77 8.86 10.15 -8.95
C SER A 77 10.20 10.84 -9.19
N GLU A 78 10.71 11.58 -8.23
CA GLU A 78 12.04 12.21 -8.27
C GLU A 78 13.19 11.21 -8.05
N LEU A 79 12.90 10.02 -7.53
CA LEU A 79 13.92 8.99 -7.34
C LEU A 79 14.42 8.46 -8.68
N THR A 80 15.73 8.49 -8.86
CA THR A 80 16.42 7.97 -10.07
C THR A 80 16.45 6.46 -10.12
N GLN A 81 16.22 5.79 -9.00
CA GLN A 81 16.21 4.33 -8.86
C GLN A 81 14.79 3.77 -8.98
N SER A 82 14.68 2.53 -9.42
CA SER A 82 13.42 1.79 -9.43
C SER A 82 13.08 1.31 -8.02
N VAL A 83 11.99 1.81 -7.46
CA VAL A 83 11.56 1.51 -6.09
C VAL A 83 10.20 0.81 -6.09
N VAL A 84 10.11 -0.28 -5.34
CA VAL A 84 8.88 -1.07 -5.14
C VAL A 84 8.71 -1.33 -3.64
N VAL A 85 7.51 -1.10 -3.14
CA VAL A 85 7.13 -1.41 -1.75
C VAL A 85 6.21 -2.61 -1.75
N CYS A 86 6.52 -3.60 -0.93
CA CYS A 86 5.75 -4.83 -0.79
C CYS A 86 5.36 -5.09 0.66
N ASN A 87 4.25 -5.83 0.86
CA ASN A 87 3.96 -6.46 2.15
C ASN A 87 4.83 -7.71 2.36
N LEU A 88 4.69 -8.35 3.51
CA LEU A 88 5.45 -9.57 3.85
C LEU A 88 5.20 -10.74 2.89
N ASP A 89 4.01 -10.83 2.29
CA ASP A 89 3.63 -11.88 1.33
C ASP A 89 4.17 -11.60 -0.09
N GLY A 90 4.88 -10.48 -0.29
CA GLY A 90 5.39 -10.07 -1.59
C GLY A 90 4.34 -9.43 -2.51
N ARG A 91 3.21 -8.97 -1.99
CA ARG A 91 2.25 -8.17 -2.76
C ARG A 91 2.74 -6.74 -2.87
N ILE A 92 2.73 -6.21 -4.09
CA ILE A 92 3.15 -4.85 -4.41
C ILE A 92 2.09 -3.86 -3.91
N LEU A 93 2.49 -2.99 -2.97
CA LEU A 93 1.67 -1.94 -2.39
C LEU A 93 1.87 -0.60 -3.10
N LEU A 94 3.10 -0.32 -3.53
CA LEU A 94 3.48 0.92 -4.18
C LEU A 94 4.70 0.68 -5.08
N TYR A 95 4.79 1.45 -6.17
CA TYR A 95 5.98 1.49 -7.03
C TYR A 95 6.10 2.85 -7.71
N ASN A 96 7.31 3.28 -8.02
CA ASN A 96 7.54 4.52 -8.74
C ASN A 96 7.51 4.31 -10.28
N ASN A 97 7.49 5.41 -11.02
CA ASN A 97 7.43 5.36 -12.48
C ASN A 97 8.66 4.67 -13.11
N ARG A 98 9.83 4.81 -12.48
CA ARG A 98 11.07 4.13 -12.91
C ARG A 98 10.91 2.61 -12.82
N ALA A 99 10.39 2.08 -11.72
CA ALA A 99 10.11 0.67 -11.57
C ALA A 99 9.14 0.18 -12.65
N ARG A 100 8.07 0.94 -12.92
CA ARG A 100 7.10 0.61 -13.96
C ARG A 100 7.74 0.47 -15.33
N LEU A 101 8.58 1.44 -15.73
CA LEU A 101 9.27 1.43 -17.01
C LEU A 101 10.28 0.28 -17.10
N GLN A 102 11.08 0.06 -16.06
CA GLN A 102 12.05 -1.00 -16.00
C GLN A 102 11.39 -2.38 -16.11
N PHE A 103 10.36 -2.65 -15.35
CA PHE A 103 9.66 -3.94 -15.40
C PHE A 103 8.87 -4.14 -16.69
N LYS A 104 8.37 -3.06 -17.31
CA LYS A 104 7.79 -3.13 -18.66
C LYS A 104 8.85 -3.54 -19.70
N ALA A 105 10.05 -2.99 -19.61
CA ALA A 105 11.16 -3.36 -20.49
C ALA A 105 11.59 -4.82 -20.28
N LEU A 106 11.60 -5.32 -19.03
CA LEU A 106 11.87 -6.72 -18.70
C LEU A 106 10.81 -7.69 -19.28
N ALA A 107 9.56 -7.22 -19.38
CA ALA A 107 8.45 -8.01 -19.93
C ALA A 107 8.49 -8.14 -21.46
N GLN A 108 9.18 -7.25 -22.16
CA GLN A 108 9.26 -7.22 -23.62
C GLN A 108 10.42 -8.08 -24.18
N GLY A 109 11.12 -8.84 -23.35
CA GLY A 109 12.17 -9.76 -23.76
C GLY A 109 11.64 -10.89 -24.67
N PRO A 110 12.51 -11.50 -25.51
CA PRO A 110 12.10 -12.49 -26.52
C PRO A 110 11.48 -13.79 -25.97
N THR A 111 11.50 -13.99 -24.66
CA THR A 111 10.93 -15.18 -23.97
C THR A 111 9.63 -14.91 -23.23
N SER A 112 9.04 -13.71 -23.34
CA SER A 112 7.80 -13.38 -22.64
C SER A 112 6.57 -13.93 -23.36
N VAL A 113 6.11 -15.10 -22.96
CA VAL A 113 4.92 -15.80 -23.51
C VAL A 113 3.58 -15.18 -23.04
N SER A 114 3.60 -14.15 -22.22
CA SER A 114 2.36 -13.52 -21.72
C SER A 114 2.51 -12.01 -21.67
N GLY A 115 1.83 -11.33 -22.59
CA GLY A 115 1.75 -9.86 -22.72
C GLY A 115 0.99 -9.13 -21.62
N GLY A 116 1.12 -9.55 -20.36
CA GLY A 116 0.56 -8.87 -19.21
C GLY A 116 1.59 -8.01 -18.50
N ALA A 117 1.19 -6.82 -18.05
CA ALA A 117 2.05 -5.96 -17.24
C ALA A 117 2.59 -6.77 -16.04
N LEU A 118 3.91 -6.98 -15.98
CA LEU A 118 4.57 -7.75 -14.90
C LEU A 118 4.41 -7.08 -13.54
N ILE A 119 4.27 -5.75 -13.52
CA ILE A 119 4.11 -4.98 -12.29
C ILE A 119 2.72 -4.34 -12.23
N GLY A 120 2.11 -4.36 -11.05
CA GLY A 120 0.83 -3.71 -10.76
C GLY A 120 0.52 -3.78 -9.28
N LEU A 121 -0.29 -2.85 -8.77
CA LEU A 121 -0.73 -2.84 -7.39
C LEU A 121 -1.47 -4.15 -7.05
N GLY A 122 -1.14 -4.74 -5.91
CA GLY A 122 -1.72 -6.00 -5.45
C GLY A 122 -1.17 -7.26 -6.13
N ARG A 123 -0.35 -7.14 -7.19
CA ARG A 123 0.33 -8.28 -7.82
C ARG A 123 1.52 -8.75 -6.99
N SER A 124 1.90 -10.01 -7.21
CA SER A 124 3.04 -10.60 -6.52
C SER A 124 4.35 -10.21 -7.19
N ILE A 125 5.33 -9.75 -6.42
CA ILE A 125 6.70 -9.48 -6.86
C ILE A 125 7.41 -10.76 -7.32
N PHE A 126 6.96 -11.92 -6.88
CA PHE A 126 7.51 -13.22 -7.25
C PHE A 126 7.23 -13.63 -8.71
N SER A 127 6.40 -12.87 -9.43
CA SER A 127 6.28 -13.00 -10.88
C SER A 127 7.54 -12.53 -11.61
N ILE A 128 8.37 -11.71 -10.96
CA ILE A 128 9.56 -11.06 -11.51
C ILE A 128 10.82 -11.59 -10.83
N LEU A 129 10.81 -11.64 -9.49
CA LEU A 129 11.94 -12.04 -8.65
C LEU A 129 11.75 -13.48 -8.15
N GLU A 130 12.87 -14.17 -7.96
CA GLU A 130 12.87 -15.52 -7.40
C GLU A 130 12.45 -15.52 -5.94
N LYS A 131 11.41 -16.28 -5.61
CA LYS A 131 10.80 -16.31 -4.29
C LYS A 131 11.79 -16.67 -3.18
N ASN A 132 12.62 -17.69 -3.42
CA ASN A 132 13.56 -18.20 -2.41
C ASN A 132 14.58 -17.11 -1.99
N GLN A 133 15.09 -16.34 -2.95
CA GLN A 133 16.05 -15.27 -2.67
C GLN A 133 15.43 -14.14 -1.85
N VAL A 134 14.20 -13.73 -2.21
CA VAL A 134 13.46 -12.70 -1.47
C VAL A 134 13.14 -13.17 -0.06
N GLN A 135 12.70 -14.42 0.11
CA GLN A 135 12.39 -14.98 1.45
C GLN A 135 13.66 -15.11 2.31
N HIS A 136 14.78 -15.51 1.73
CA HIS A 136 16.05 -15.55 2.45
C HIS A 136 16.49 -14.15 2.91
N ALA A 137 16.38 -13.15 2.03
CA ALA A 137 16.67 -11.76 2.38
C ALA A 137 15.75 -11.23 3.49
N GLN A 138 14.46 -11.56 3.45
CA GLN A 138 13.50 -11.21 4.51
C GLN A 138 13.90 -11.82 5.86
N GLU A 139 14.31 -13.09 5.87
CA GLU A 139 14.72 -13.76 7.10
C GLU A 139 15.98 -13.15 7.70
N VAL A 140 16.99 -12.85 6.88
CA VAL A 140 18.20 -12.15 7.30
C VAL A 140 17.88 -10.77 7.91
N ILE A 141 16.98 -10.02 7.28
CA ILE A 141 16.53 -8.72 7.78
C ILE A 141 15.80 -8.88 9.12
N ARG A 142 14.86 -9.82 9.22
CA ARG A 142 14.08 -10.07 10.44
C ARG A 142 15.00 -10.38 11.63
N GLN A 143 15.99 -11.23 11.45
CA GLN A 143 16.97 -11.55 12.50
C GLN A 143 17.78 -10.33 12.92
N ARG A 144 18.17 -9.46 11.99
CA ARG A 144 18.90 -8.23 12.30
C ARG A 144 18.05 -7.20 13.01
N VAL A 145 16.79 -7.03 12.60
CA VAL A 145 15.82 -6.13 13.24
C VAL A 145 15.55 -6.58 14.68
N ALA A 146 15.34 -7.88 14.91
CA ALA A 146 15.19 -8.43 16.26
C ALA A 146 16.43 -8.20 17.15
N GLY A 147 17.62 -8.10 16.55
CA GLY A 147 18.87 -7.73 17.24
C GLY A 147 19.10 -6.22 17.38
N GLY A 148 18.12 -5.35 17.08
CA GLY A 148 18.23 -3.89 17.21
C GLY A 148 19.22 -3.24 16.23
N LYS A 149 19.60 -3.91 15.15
CA LYS A 149 20.55 -3.41 14.14
C LYS A 149 19.82 -2.86 12.93
N THR A 150 20.39 -1.84 12.29
CA THR A 150 19.93 -1.39 10.97
C THR A 150 20.02 -2.56 9.98
N ALA A 151 18.87 -2.95 9.43
CA ALA A 151 18.79 -4.13 8.59
C ALA A 151 18.62 -3.73 7.13
N MET A 152 19.54 -4.22 6.30
CA MET A 152 19.51 -4.10 4.85
C MET A 152 20.07 -5.39 4.26
N ALA A 153 19.46 -5.89 3.20
CA ALA A 153 19.97 -7.02 2.44
C ALA A 153 20.21 -6.62 0.99
N ASN A 154 21.36 -7.01 0.45
CA ASN A 154 21.70 -6.83 -0.96
C ASN A 154 21.91 -8.20 -1.59
N PHE A 155 21.31 -8.42 -2.76
CA PHE A 155 21.51 -9.65 -3.51
C PHE A 155 21.36 -9.40 -5.01
N ILE A 156 21.90 -10.32 -5.80
CA ILE A 156 21.77 -10.30 -7.26
C ILE A 156 20.89 -11.47 -7.64
N THR A 157 19.93 -11.22 -8.51
CA THR A 157 19.04 -12.26 -9.05
C THR A 157 18.97 -12.17 -10.55
N THR A 158 18.64 -13.29 -11.18
CA THR A 158 18.43 -13.37 -12.62
C THR A 158 16.94 -13.41 -12.92
N THR A 159 16.48 -12.60 -13.85
CA THR A 159 15.11 -12.70 -14.34
C THR A 159 14.95 -13.92 -15.25
N ARG A 160 13.70 -14.33 -15.49
CA ARG A 160 13.39 -15.40 -16.46
C ARG A 160 13.91 -15.10 -17.87
N GLY A 161 14.11 -13.83 -18.23
CA GLY A 161 14.70 -13.38 -19.49
C GLY A 161 16.24 -13.32 -19.49
N GLY A 162 16.93 -13.84 -18.45
CA GLY A 162 18.40 -13.85 -18.37
C GLY A 162 19.02 -12.52 -17.94
N GLN A 163 18.23 -11.51 -17.60
CA GLN A 163 18.78 -10.22 -17.17
C GLN A 163 19.17 -10.25 -15.70
N LEU A 164 20.30 -9.63 -15.37
CA LEU A 164 20.84 -9.54 -14.02
C LEU A 164 20.31 -8.28 -13.34
N LEU A 165 19.69 -8.49 -12.18
CA LEU A 165 19.16 -7.42 -11.32
C LEU A 165 19.91 -7.40 -10.00
N ARG A 166 20.40 -6.22 -9.61
CA ARG A 166 20.87 -5.94 -8.25
C ARG A 166 19.68 -5.45 -7.44
N ILE A 167 19.40 -6.12 -6.33
CA ILE A 167 18.29 -5.82 -5.43
C ILE A 167 18.84 -5.39 -4.09
N GLN A 168 18.34 -4.26 -3.59
CA GLN A 168 18.53 -3.84 -2.22
C GLN A 168 17.19 -3.90 -1.51
N MET A 169 17.11 -4.58 -0.39
CA MET A 169 15.92 -4.72 0.43
C MET A 169 16.10 -4.02 1.77
N VAL A 170 15.11 -3.19 2.15
CA VAL A 170 15.05 -2.46 3.42
C VAL A 170 13.70 -2.75 4.08
N PRO A 171 13.64 -3.05 5.40
CA PRO A 171 12.38 -3.32 6.08
C PRO A 171 11.54 -2.05 6.25
N VAL A 172 10.23 -2.23 6.18
CA VAL A 172 9.25 -1.27 6.69
C VAL A 172 8.80 -1.79 8.06
N LEU A 173 9.02 -1.00 9.09
CA LEU A 173 8.66 -1.35 10.46
C LEU A 173 7.23 -0.90 10.76
N ALA A 174 6.52 -1.65 11.59
CA ALA A 174 5.22 -1.25 12.12
C ALA A 174 5.37 -0.02 13.03
N ALA A 175 4.28 0.75 13.19
CA ALA A 175 4.27 1.92 14.04
C ALA A 175 4.58 1.53 15.50
N PRO A 176 5.30 2.39 16.26
CA PRO A 176 5.58 2.13 17.67
C PRO A 176 4.27 2.05 18.46
N GLY A 177 3.97 0.92 19.07
CA GLY A 177 2.74 0.64 19.84
C GLY A 177 2.23 -0.80 19.76
N GLU A 178 2.65 -1.59 18.78
CA GLU A 178 2.20 -2.98 18.58
C GLU A 178 3.22 -4.05 19.03
N GLY A 179 3.99 -3.78 20.07
CA GLY A 179 5.01 -4.72 20.57
C GLY A 179 6.38 -4.50 19.91
N GLU A 180 7.30 -5.48 20.06
CA GLU A 180 8.65 -5.44 19.48
C GLU A 180 8.61 -5.03 18.01
N ALA A 181 9.61 -4.26 17.55
CA ALA A 181 9.72 -3.71 16.19
C ALA A 181 9.45 -4.79 15.12
N ALA A 182 8.17 -4.98 14.80
CA ALA A 182 7.73 -5.98 13.84
C ALA A 182 7.84 -5.39 12.42
N MET A 183 8.39 -6.19 11.51
CA MET A 183 8.43 -5.84 10.10
C MET A 183 7.03 -5.96 9.49
N SER A 184 6.49 -4.87 8.93
CA SER A 184 5.18 -4.83 8.26
C SER A 184 5.26 -5.04 6.74
N GLY A 185 6.45 -4.84 6.17
CA GLY A 185 6.71 -4.97 4.74
C GLY A 185 8.17 -4.71 4.43
N TYR A 186 8.47 -4.49 3.16
CA TYR A 186 9.82 -4.15 2.71
C TYR A 186 9.80 -3.28 1.46
N VAL A 187 10.85 -2.46 1.33
CA VAL A 187 11.13 -1.67 0.14
C VAL A 187 12.22 -2.37 -0.65
N LEU A 188 12.00 -2.54 -1.94
CA LEU A 188 13.00 -3.03 -2.90
C LEU A 188 13.48 -1.89 -3.78
N THR A 189 14.78 -1.70 -3.85
CA THR A 189 15.42 -0.91 -4.90
C THR A 189 15.98 -1.87 -5.93
N VAL A 190 15.63 -1.67 -7.20
CA VAL A 190 15.98 -2.57 -8.30
C VAL A 190 16.83 -1.85 -9.32
N GLU A 191 17.97 -2.41 -9.63
CA GLU A 191 18.90 -1.93 -10.67
C GLU A 191 19.20 -3.03 -11.69
N ASN A 192 19.05 -2.73 -12.97
CA ASN A 192 19.48 -3.67 -14.04
C ASN A 192 20.96 -3.47 -14.32
N ILE A 193 21.76 -4.48 -13.99
CA ILE A 193 23.23 -4.47 -14.12
C ILE A 193 23.72 -5.29 -15.31
N THR A 194 22.85 -5.85 -16.14
CA THR A 194 23.20 -6.72 -17.25
C THR A 194 24.21 -6.05 -18.18
N ARG A 195 23.89 -4.85 -18.65
CA ARG A 195 24.77 -4.10 -19.57
C ARG A 195 26.11 -3.73 -18.95
N SER A 196 26.11 -3.37 -17.66
CA SER A 196 27.35 -3.01 -16.96
C SER A 196 28.30 -4.19 -16.88
N ILE A 197 27.78 -5.38 -16.56
CA ILE A 197 28.57 -6.60 -16.48
C ILE A 197 29.04 -7.04 -17.86
N GLU A 198 28.21 -6.98 -18.88
CA GLU A 198 28.57 -7.30 -20.26
C GLU A 198 29.70 -6.37 -20.78
N GLN A 199 29.62 -5.07 -20.50
CA GLN A 199 30.65 -4.09 -20.86
C GLN A 199 31.97 -4.35 -20.12
N GLU A 200 31.90 -4.70 -18.86
CA GLU A 200 33.08 -5.02 -18.04
C GLU A 200 33.76 -6.29 -18.51
N ALA A 201 32.98 -7.35 -18.77
CA ALA A 201 33.50 -8.59 -19.32
C ALA A 201 34.14 -8.38 -20.69
N HIS A 202 33.53 -7.59 -21.57
CA HIS A 202 34.08 -7.26 -22.89
C HIS A 202 35.40 -6.48 -22.78
N ARG A 203 35.47 -5.50 -21.87
CA ARG A 203 36.70 -4.74 -21.62
C ARG A 203 37.83 -5.63 -21.12
N ASP A 204 37.56 -6.55 -20.20
CA ASP A 204 38.54 -7.48 -19.66
C ASP A 204 39.05 -8.45 -20.73
N GLN A 205 38.17 -8.92 -21.61
CA GLN A 205 38.54 -9.76 -22.73
C GLN A 205 39.46 -9.03 -23.74
N VAL A 206 39.18 -7.76 -24.04
CA VAL A 206 40.04 -6.92 -24.90
C VAL A 206 41.41 -6.72 -24.27
N LEU A 207 41.47 -6.41 -22.97
CA LEU A 207 42.71 -6.24 -22.22
C LEU A 207 43.54 -7.54 -22.21
N HIS A 208 42.87 -8.69 -22.05
CA HIS A 208 43.54 -9.99 -22.06
C HIS A 208 44.18 -10.28 -23.44
N LEU A 209 43.44 -10.04 -24.54
CA LEU A 209 43.95 -10.20 -25.89
C LEU A 209 45.12 -9.26 -26.19
N MET A 210 45.07 -8.01 -25.72
CA MET A 210 46.18 -7.05 -25.87
C MET A 210 47.45 -7.50 -25.11
N THR A 211 47.30 -8.06 -23.91
CA THR A 211 48.45 -8.57 -23.13
C THR A 211 49.03 -9.84 -23.70
N GLU A 212 48.25 -10.73 -24.28
CA GLU A 212 48.75 -11.93 -24.98
C GLU A 212 49.42 -11.57 -26.30
N GLY A 213 48.87 -10.65 -27.11
CA GLY A 213 49.46 -10.17 -28.33
C GLY A 213 50.82 -9.47 -28.13
N SER A 214 51.00 -8.79 -26.99
CA SER A 214 52.25 -8.13 -26.60
C SER A 214 53.35 -9.11 -26.12
N ARG A 215 52.99 -10.34 -25.76
CA ARG A 215 53.94 -11.40 -25.34
C ARG A 215 54.43 -12.26 -26.50
N SER A 216 53.76 -12.16 -27.65
CA SER A 216 54.12 -12.97 -28.87
C SER A 216 54.91 -12.18 -29.90
N ALA A 217 55.26 -10.92 -29.65
CA ALA A 217 56.14 -10.07 -30.41
C ALA A 217 57.47 -9.87 -29.68
#